data_595c32928e41e86258f12d05a56684ac
#
_entry.id   595c32928e41e86258f12d05a56684ac
#
_cell.length_a   1.000
_cell.length_b   1.000
_cell.length_c   1.000
_cell.angle_alpha   90.00
_cell.angle_beta   90.00
_cell.angle_gamma   90.00
#
_symmetry.space_group_name_H-M   'P 1'
#
loop_
_entity.id
_entity.type
_entity.pdbx_description
1 polymer ?
#
loop_
_entity_poly.entity_id
_entity_poly.type
_entity_poly.pdbx_seq_one_letter_code
_entity_poly.pdbx_strand_id
1 'polypeptide(L)'
;MCMCFSFMCLFSALTVEAAQMPLDLVIRASQKVAGDWYDASGNKVLSISNGYINGCRIVDGVDFVGGYPGAGVFIIQEAQGRKAIHLEWLGNGEHRTLIMNKKNQLTNRLQKEYYESVRGVHLGMTRQQVIDLLGAPSSSDVRGRETLKYMDLGLSVSLDHNMVTVITITGKGSHFDKSGLGTDASMIDYYNFYQFNRMPSELSKNTFQGPFSIGHGEYIFFSGKEISLSVYSN
;
A
#
# COMPACT_ATOMS: atom_id res chain seq x y z
N MET A 1 10.69 37.94 -63.00
CA MET A 1 11.62 38.12 -61.87
C MET A 1 10.76 37.93 -60.59
N CYS A 2 10.71 36.71 -60.07
CA CYS A 2 9.85 36.36 -58.98
C CYS A 2 10.72 36.08 -57.74
N MET A 3 10.66 36.96 -56.76
CA MET A 3 11.41 36.84 -55.48
C MET A 3 10.59 35.97 -54.52
N CYS A 4 11.03 34.73 -54.30
CA CYS A 4 10.56 33.87 -53.18
C CYS A 4 11.22 34.32 -51.88
N PHE A 5 10.45 34.90 -50.95
CA PHE A 5 10.86 35.08 -49.60
C PHE A 5 10.64 33.80 -48.83
N SER A 6 11.72 33.10 -48.48
CA SER A 6 11.72 31.97 -47.55
C SER A 6 11.62 32.51 -46.12
N PHE A 7 10.48 32.30 -45.48
CA PHE A 7 10.26 32.60 -44.06
C PHE A 7 10.81 31.42 -43.24
N MET A 8 12.00 31.60 -42.71
CA MET A 8 12.64 30.62 -41.82
C MET A 8 12.05 30.80 -40.42
N CYS A 9 11.06 29.97 -40.05
CA CYS A 9 10.58 29.92 -38.69
C CYS A 9 11.65 29.26 -37.80
N LEU A 10 12.34 30.04 -37.03
CA LEU A 10 13.15 29.59 -35.91
C LEU A 10 12.19 29.09 -34.79
N PHE A 11 11.97 27.78 -34.73
CA PHE A 11 11.43 27.17 -33.53
C PHE A 11 12.56 27.11 -32.50
N SER A 12 12.60 28.08 -31.61
CA SER A 12 13.34 27.97 -30.36
C SER A 12 12.63 26.94 -29.50
N ALA A 13 13.19 25.75 -29.41
CA ALA A 13 12.77 24.77 -28.42
C ALA A 13 13.05 25.36 -27.04
N LEU A 14 11.99 25.81 -26.37
CA LEU A 14 12.02 26.11 -24.94
C LEU A 14 12.25 24.77 -24.22
N THR A 15 13.50 24.47 -23.92
CA THR A 15 13.83 23.45 -22.93
C THR A 15 13.37 24.01 -21.59
N VAL A 16 12.24 23.53 -21.10
CA VAL A 16 11.85 23.72 -19.70
C VAL A 16 12.87 22.93 -18.88
N GLU A 17 13.92 23.62 -18.40
CA GLU A 17 14.78 23.05 -17.37
C GLU A 17 13.89 22.79 -16.16
N ALA A 18 13.74 21.52 -15.79
CA ALA A 18 13.08 21.16 -14.55
C ALA A 18 13.81 21.86 -13.40
N ALA A 19 13.08 22.68 -12.62
CA ALA A 19 13.66 23.46 -11.54
C ALA A 19 14.40 22.54 -10.57
N GLN A 20 15.70 22.69 -10.50
CA GLN A 20 16.57 21.88 -9.63
C GLN A 20 16.23 22.25 -8.18
N MET A 21 15.83 21.25 -7.38
CA MET A 21 15.50 21.45 -5.99
C MET A 21 16.77 21.53 -5.14
N PRO A 22 16.87 22.45 -4.16
CA PRO A 22 17.97 22.48 -3.21
C PRO A 22 18.19 21.14 -2.54
N LEU A 23 19.44 20.68 -2.44
CA LEU A 23 19.79 19.34 -1.96
C LEU A 23 19.27 19.04 -0.53
N ASP A 24 19.23 20.07 0.33
CA ASP A 24 18.68 19.93 1.68
C ASP A 24 17.18 19.58 1.67
N LEU A 25 16.41 20.10 0.71
CA LEU A 25 15.00 19.75 0.53
C LEU A 25 14.85 18.33 -0.01
N VAL A 26 15.73 17.92 -0.93
CA VAL A 26 15.76 16.53 -1.42
C VAL A 26 16.06 15.53 -0.28
N ILE A 27 17.02 15.87 0.57
CA ILE A 27 17.35 15.05 1.75
C ILE A 27 16.17 15.01 2.73
N ARG A 28 15.49 16.13 2.98
CA ARG A 28 14.27 16.12 3.81
C ARG A 28 13.14 15.30 3.19
N ALA A 29 13.00 15.32 1.86
CA ALA A 29 12.03 14.46 1.19
C ALA A 29 12.37 12.98 1.38
N SER A 30 13.66 12.61 1.34
CA SER A 30 14.10 11.23 1.59
C SER A 30 13.77 10.74 3.01
N GLN A 31 13.69 11.62 3.99
CA GLN A 31 13.28 11.27 5.35
C GLN A 31 11.84 10.79 5.45
N LYS A 32 10.95 11.27 4.56
CA LYS A 32 9.55 10.80 4.50
C LYS A 32 9.44 9.33 4.10
N VAL A 33 10.42 8.84 3.36
CA VAL A 33 10.49 7.46 2.86
C VAL A 33 11.65 6.67 3.51
N ALA A 34 12.20 7.18 4.61
CA ALA A 34 13.27 6.51 5.32
C ALA A 34 12.84 5.14 5.87
N GLY A 35 13.75 4.19 5.84
CA GLY A 35 13.55 2.81 6.30
C GLY A 35 13.98 1.78 5.26
N ASP A 36 13.77 0.52 5.60
CA ASP A 36 13.97 -0.62 4.71
C ASP A 36 12.67 -0.95 3.98
N TRP A 37 12.78 -1.27 2.70
CA TRP A 37 11.67 -1.54 1.81
C TRP A 37 11.83 -2.87 1.10
N TYR A 38 10.78 -3.66 1.09
CA TYR A 38 10.77 -5.05 0.66
C TYR A 38 9.81 -5.25 -0.50
N ASP A 39 10.16 -6.16 -1.41
CA ASP A 39 9.27 -6.63 -2.47
C ASP A 39 8.21 -7.62 -1.92
N ALA A 40 7.32 -8.07 -2.81
CA ALA A 40 6.27 -9.04 -2.46
C ALA A 40 6.81 -10.42 -2.02
N SER A 41 8.09 -10.70 -2.31
CA SER A 41 8.76 -11.94 -1.91
C SER A 41 9.52 -11.80 -0.58
N GLY A 42 9.46 -10.60 0.04
CA GLY A 42 10.17 -10.31 1.29
C GLY A 42 11.65 -9.98 1.13
N ASN A 43 12.14 -9.78 -0.10
CA ASN A 43 13.52 -9.36 -0.31
C ASN A 43 13.65 -7.86 -0.10
N LYS A 44 14.70 -7.44 0.63
CA LYS A 44 15.01 -6.03 0.80
C LYS A 44 15.53 -5.46 -0.52
N VAL A 45 14.80 -4.48 -1.07
CA VAL A 45 15.10 -3.82 -2.35
C VAL A 45 15.72 -2.45 -2.14
N LEU A 46 15.21 -1.68 -1.18
CA LEU A 46 15.72 -0.36 -0.85
C LEU A 46 15.97 -0.22 0.65
N SER A 47 17.05 0.51 0.98
CA SER A 47 17.31 1.03 2.31
C SER A 47 17.57 2.53 2.18
N ILE A 48 16.74 3.36 2.81
CA ILE A 48 16.80 4.82 2.70
C ILE A 48 17.07 5.40 4.07
N SER A 49 18.16 6.13 4.25
CA SER A 49 18.50 6.78 5.50
C SER A 49 19.47 7.94 5.32
N ASN A 50 19.24 9.05 6.04
CA ASN A 50 20.16 10.18 6.17
C ASN A 50 20.78 10.68 4.84
N GLY A 51 19.98 10.76 3.78
CA GLY A 51 20.45 11.21 2.46
C GLY A 51 21.18 10.14 1.65
N TYR A 52 20.96 8.86 1.98
CA TYR A 52 21.48 7.71 1.23
C TYR A 52 20.35 6.78 0.80
N ILE A 53 20.52 6.16 -0.35
CA ILE A 53 19.70 5.05 -0.86
C ILE A 53 20.63 3.88 -1.17
N ASN A 54 20.41 2.73 -0.53
CA ASN A 54 21.25 1.53 -0.64
C ASN A 54 22.77 1.82 -0.42
N GLY A 55 23.07 2.71 0.53
CA GLY A 55 24.44 3.14 0.83
C GLY A 55 25.01 4.14 -0.17
N CYS A 56 24.33 4.46 -1.27
CA CYS A 56 24.73 5.46 -2.23
C CYS A 56 24.20 6.84 -1.85
N ARG A 57 25.07 7.85 -1.87
CA ARG A 57 24.70 9.22 -1.49
C ARG A 57 23.70 9.82 -2.47
N ILE A 58 22.65 10.45 -1.97
CA ILE A 58 21.76 11.30 -2.75
C ILE A 58 22.53 12.59 -3.08
N VAL A 59 22.68 12.89 -4.35
CA VAL A 59 23.46 14.05 -4.84
C VAL A 59 22.61 15.12 -5.51
N ASP A 60 21.35 14.75 -5.86
CA ASP A 60 20.41 15.67 -6.53
C ASP A 60 19.00 15.09 -6.47
N GLY A 61 17.99 15.88 -6.92
CA GLY A 61 16.63 15.41 -7.07
C GLY A 61 15.75 16.38 -7.85
N VAL A 62 14.78 15.82 -8.56
CA VAL A 62 13.86 16.57 -9.42
C VAL A 62 12.43 16.07 -9.27
N ASP A 63 11.47 16.85 -9.77
CA ASP A 63 10.05 16.48 -9.89
C ASP A 63 9.38 16.10 -8.55
N PHE A 64 9.74 16.79 -7.47
CA PHE A 64 9.13 16.52 -6.17
C PHE A 64 7.72 17.10 -6.06
N VAL A 65 6.78 16.20 -5.75
CA VAL A 65 5.42 16.54 -5.32
C VAL A 65 5.32 16.24 -3.83
N GLY A 66 5.01 17.25 -3.03
CA GLY A 66 4.99 17.13 -1.57
C GLY A 66 3.72 16.50 -1.01
N GLY A 67 3.80 16.04 0.24
CA GLY A 67 2.65 15.52 0.99
C GLY A 67 2.61 14.00 1.09
N TYR A 68 1.43 13.48 1.44
CA TYR A 68 1.04 12.08 1.39
C TYR A 68 -0.31 12.00 0.67
N PRO A 69 -0.42 11.45 -0.56
CA PRO A 69 0.67 10.88 -1.34
C PRO A 69 1.70 11.91 -1.82
N GLY A 70 2.89 11.44 -2.16
CA GLY A 70 3.95 12.26 -2.71
C GLY A 70 4.81 11.47 -3.69
N ALA A 71 5.64 12.17 -4.45
CA ALA A 71 6.55 11.59 -5.44
C ALA A 71 7.82 12.40 -5.60
N GLY A 72 8.85 11.80 -6.18
CA GLY A 72 10.08 12.50 -6.55
C GLY A 72 11.08 11.58 -7.23
N VAL A 73 12.02 12.17 -7.93
CA VAL A 73 13.17 11.48 -8.51
C VAL A 73 14.40 11.83 -7.69
N PHE A 74 14.98 10.84 -7.05
CA PHE A 74 16.25 10.94 -6.33
C PHE A 74 17.39 10.55 -7.24
N ILE A 75 18.42 11.36 -7.29
CA ILE A 75 19.63 11.06 -8.04
C ILE A 75 20.71 10.65 -7.05
N ILE A 76 21.17 9.41 -7.17
CA ILE A 76 22.21 8.85 -6.31
C ILE A 76 23.54 8.73 -7.07
N GLN A 77 24.65 8.75 -6.31
CA GLN A 77 25.98 8.53 -6.83
C GLN A 77 26.37 7.06 -6.60
N GLU A 78 26.39 6.28 -7.66
CA GLU A 78 26.96 4.93 -7.69
C GLU A 78 28.44 4.96 -8.19
N ALA A 79 29.15 3.85 -8.08
CA ALA A 79 30.53 3.74 -8.56
C ALA A 79 30.64 3.97 -10.08
N GLN A 80 29.62 3.58 -10.84
CA GLN A 80 29.55 3.71 -12.29
C GLN A 80 29.00 5.07 -12.76
N GLY A 81 28.57 5.94 -11.84
CA GLY A 81 28.03 7.25 -12.18
C GLY A 81 26.73 7.56 -11.43
N ARG A 82 26.01 8.55 -11.93
CA ARG A 82 24.73 8.96 -11.35
C ARG A 82 23.59 8.07 -11.84
N LYS A 83 22.67 7.74 -10.94
CA LYS A 83 21.47 6.96 -11.23
C LYS A 83 20.25 7.63 -10.67
N ALA A 84 19.20 7.73 -11.50
CA ALA A 84 17.90 8.24 -11.08
C ALA A 84 17.01 7.13 -10.54
N ILE A 85 16.36 7.37 -9.40
CA ILE A 85 15.37 6.48 -8.79
C ILE A 85 14.11 7.28 -8.61
N HIS A 86 13.06 6.93 -9.34
CA HIS A 86 11.74 7.50 -9.16
C HIS A 86 11.02 6.77 -8.02
N LEU A 87 10.55 7.52 -7.03
CA LEU A 87 9.80 7.01 -5.91
C LEU A 87 8.47 7.75 -5.79
N GLU A 88 7.39 7.00 -5.65
CA GLU A 88 6.07 7.50 -5.26
C GLU A 88 5.74 6.88 -3.91
N TRP A 89 5.33 7.69 -2.93
CA TRP A 89 5.00 7.20 -1.58
C TRP A 89 3.55 7.45 -1.25
N LEU A 90 2.93 6.44 -0.70
CA LEU A 90 1.53 6.39 -0.34
C LEU A 90 1.38 6.02 1.12
N GLY A 91 0.36 6.59 1.77
CA GLY A 91 0.11 6.34 3.18
C GLY A 91 1.14 6.99 4.11
N ASN A 92 0.90 6.87 5.39
CA ASN A 92 1.76 7.37 6.46
C ASN A 92 1.94 6.31 7.57
N GLY A 93 2.84 6.59 8.52
CA GLY A 93 3.08 5.69 9.65
C GLY A 93 3.62 4.33 9.25
N GLU A 94 3.11 3.27 9.89
CA GLU A 94 3.60 1.91 9.70
C GLU A 94 3.12 1.22 8.40
N HIS A 95 2.13 1.81 7.71
CA HIS A 95 1.48 1.25 6.52
C HIS A 95 1.84 2.02 5.26
N ARG A 96 3.12 2.34 5.09
CA ARG A 96 3.59 3.03 3.91
C ARG A 96 3.84 2.08 2.76
N THR A 97 3.43 2.49 1.57
CA THR A 97 3.77 1.83 0.31
C THR A 97 4.67 2.74 -0.50
N LEU A 98 5.66 2.16 -1.16
CA LEU A 98 6.58 2.85 -2.05
C LEU A 98 6.50 2.21 -3.44
N ILE A 99 6.28 3.02 -4.47
CA ILE A 99 6.33 2.57 -5.85
C ILE A 99 7.66 3.03 -6.43
N MET A 100 8.49 2.08 -6.81
CA MET A 100 9.80 2.36 -7.40
C MET A 100 9.73 2.25 -8.92
N ASN A 101 10.21 3.29 -9.61
CA ASN A 101 10.30 3.36 -11.07
C ASN A 101 8.97 3.07 -11.77
N LYS A 102 7.83 3.48 -11.14
CA LYS A 102 6.46 3.29 -11.65
C LYS A 102 6.04 1.82 -11.88
N LYS A 103 6.78 0.85 -11.35
CA LYS A 103 6.56 -0.59 -11.60
C LYS A 103 6.59 -1.44 -10.35
N ASN A 104 7.59 -1.25 -9.50
CA ASN A 104 7.84 -2.13 -8.37
C ASN A 104 7.20 -1.55 -7.12
N GLN A 105 6.17 -2.19 -6.63
CA GLN A 105 5.56 -1.84 -5.36
C GLN A 105 6.36 -2.47 -4.22
N LEU A 106 6.73 -1.66 -3.25
CA LEU A 106 7.49 -2.04 -2.08
C LEU A 106 6.73 -1.71 -0.80
N THR A 107 6.97 -2.46 0.24
CA THR A 107 6.41 -2.22 1.57
C THR A 107 7.55 -2.00 2.57
N ASN A 108 7.33 -1.20 3.58
CA ASN A 108 8.28 -0.96 4.65
C ASN A 108 8.28 -2.07 5.72
N ARG A 109 7.57 -3.16 5.46
CA ARG A 109 7.52 -4.31 6.34
C ARG A 109 8.27 -5.46 5.72
N LEU A 110 9.14 -6.11 6.50
CA LEU A 110 9.42 -7.54 6.28
C LEU A 110 8.07 -8.23 6.17
N GLN A 111 7.96 -9.26 5.33
CA GLN A 111 6.75 -10.12 5.34
C GLN A 111 6.46 -10.45 6.81
N LYS A 112 5.55 -9.67 7.38
CA LYS A 112 5.10 -9.89 8.73
C LYS A 112 4.27 -11.16 8.66
N GLU A 113 4.52 -12.09 9.55
CA GLU A 113 3.49 -13.02 9.89
C GLU A 113 2.30 -12.19 10.36
N TYR A 114 1.34 -11.99 9.48
CA TYR A 114 0.07 -11.39 9.87
C TYR A 114 -0.56 -12.29 10.92
N TYR A 115 -1.17 -11.68 11.92
CA TYR A 115 -1.74 -12.43 13.02
C TYR A 115 -2.90 -13.30 12.54
N GLU A 116 -3.72 -12.76 11.63
CA GLU A 116 -4.88 -13.46 11.08
C GLU A 116 -4.84 -13.59 9.55
N SER A 117 -5.52 -14.63 9.09
CA SER A 117 -5.85 -14.87 7.68
C SER A 117 -7.27 -15.40 7.57
N VAL A 118 -7.78 -15.43 6.34
CA VAL A 118 -9.06 -16.07 6.01
C VAL A 118 -8.84 -16.95 4.79
N ARG A 119 -8.98 -18.25 4.94
CA ARG A 119 -8.67 -19.23 3.88
C ARG A 119 -7.25 -19.08 3.32
N GLY A 120 -6.29 -18.77 4.19
CA GLY A 120 -4.91 -18.52 3.83
C GLY A 120 -4.64 -17.13 3.24
N VAL A 121 -5.67 -16.35 2.92
CA VAL A 121 -5.48 -14.95 2.49
C VAL A 121 -5.16 -14.10 3.70
N HIS A 122 -4.05 -13.40 3.67
CA HIS A 122 -3.64 -12.43 4.69
C HIS A 122 -3.45 -11.04 4.10
N LEU A 123 -3.45 -10.02 4.95
CA LEU A 123 -3.14 -8.65 4.57
C LEU A 123 -1.75 -8.59 3.91
N GLY A 124 -1.56 -7.69 2.95
CA GLY A 124 -0.29 -7.54 2.24
C GLY A 124 -0.03 -8.54 1.10
N MET A 125 -0.90 -9.54 0.89
CA MET A 125 -0.82 -10.37 -0.32
C MET A 125 -1.07 -9.54 -1.57
N THR A 126 -0.41 -9.92 -2.66
CA THR A 126 -0.71 -9.34 -3.98
C THR A 126 -2.00 -9.93 -4.54
N ARG A 127 -2.62 -9.21 -5.47
CA ARG A 127 -3.78 -9.69 -6.23
C ARG A 127 -3.55 -11.09 -6.82
N GLN A 128 -2.38 -11.31 -7.40
CA GLN A 128 -2.06 -12.60 -8.02
C GLN A 128 -1.99 -13.73 -6.99
N GLN A 129 -1.36 -13.49 -5.84
CA GLN A 129 -1.31 -14.48 -4.75
C GLN A 129 -2.70 -14.87 -4.26
N VAL A 130 -3.63 -13.89 -4.15
CA VAL A 130 -5.02 -14.18 -3.78
C VAL A 130 -5.71 -15.05 -4.84
N ILE A 131 -5.51 -14.74 -6.13
CA ILE A 131 -6.09 -15.53 -7.24
C ILE A 131 -5.47 -16.93 -7.32
N ASP A 132 -4.17 -17.05 -7.11
CA ASP A 132 -3.49 -18.36 -7.10
C ASP A 132 -4.01 -19.26 -5.97
N LEU A 133 -4.39 -18.64 -4.85
CA LEU A 133 -4.88 -19.36 -3.67
C LEU A 133 -6.38 -19.69 -3.77
N LEU A 134 -7.22 -18.75 -4.16
CA LEU A 134 -8.68 -18.88 -4.13
C LEU A 134 -9.31 -19.12 -5.50
N GLY A 135 -8.55 -19.01 -6.57
CA GLY A 135 -9.06 -19.04 -7.93
C GLY A 135 -9.61 -17.66 -8.38
N ALA A 136 -10.27 -17.66 -9.53
CA ALA A 136 -10.85 -16.43 -10.07
C ALA A 136 -12.02 -15.92 -9.19
N PRO A 137 -12.09 -14.62 -8.90
CA PRO A 137 -13.21 -14.07 -8.13
C PRO A 137 -14.52 -14.15 -8.91
N SER A 138 -15.65 -14.28 -8.20
CA SER A 138 -17.00 -14.25 -8.78
C SER A 138 -17.30 -12.91 -9.47
N SER A 139 -16.75 -11.81 -8.96
CA SER A 139 -16.76 -10.47 -9.58
C SER A 139 -15.64 -9.60 -9.00
N SER A 140 -15.27 -8.55 -9.75
CA SER A 140 -14.38 -7.50 -9.26
C SER A 140 -15.02 -6.13 -9.47
N ASP A 141 -14.83 -5.23 -8.51
CA ASP A 141 -15.27 -3.83 -8.59
C ASP A 141 -14.03 -2.92 -8.43
N VAL A 142 -13.87 -1.97 -9.35
CA VAL A 142 -12.68 -1.09 -9.43
C VAL A 142 -13.05 0.37 -9.17
N ARG A 143 -14.19 0.65 -8.56
CA ARG A 143 -14.61 2.03 -8.20
C ARG A 143 -13.78 2.55 -7.04
N GLY A 144 -12.59 3.10 -7.37
CA GLY A 144 -11.62 3.61 -6.40
C GLY A 144 -10.66 2.52 -5.93
N ARG A 145 -11.02 1.74 -4.92
CA ARG A 145 -10.25 0.60 -4.43
C ARG A 145 -10.74 -0.69 -5.08
N GLU A 146 -9.85 -1.48 -5.68
CA GLU A 146 -10.25 -2.76 -6.26
C GLU A 146 -10.75 -3.72 -5.17
N THR A 147 -11.87 -4.38 -5.40
CA THR A 147 -12.42 -5.40 -4.49
C THR A 147 -12.73 -6.67 -5.26
N LEU A 148 -12.09 -7.77 -4.89
CA LEU A 148 -12.35 -9.11 -5.40
C LEU A 148 -13.43 -9.76 -4.53
N LYS A 149 -14.52 -10.23 -5.14
CA LYS A 149 -15.63 -10.86 -4.42
C LYS A 149 -15.66 -12.36 -4.71
N TYR A 150 -15.69 -13.16 -3.67
CA TYR A 150 -15.79 -14.61 -3.68
C TYR A 150 -17.12 -14.98 -3.00
N MET A 151 -18.22 -14.86 -3.76
CA MET A 151 -19.58 -14.96 -3.20
C MET A 151 -19.85 -16.34 -2.59
N ASP A 152 -19.41 -17.41 -3.25
CA ASP A 152 -19.58 -18.79 -2.77
C ASP A 152 -18.79 -19.07 -1.48
N LEU A 153 -17.74 -18.29 -1.23
CA LEU A 153 -16.93 -18.38 -0.01
C LEU A 153 -17.41 -17.42 1.08
N GLY A 154 -18.35 -16.52 0.79
CA GLY A 154 -18.75 -15.46 1.71
C GLY A 154 -17.58 -14.55 2.09
N LEU A 155 -16.76 -14.17 1.11
CA LEU A 155 -15.52 -13.43 1.30
C LEU A 155 -15.37 -12.32 0.27
N SER A 156 -14.89 -11.17 0.70
CA SER A 156 -14.38 -10.13 -0.21
C SER A 156 -13.00 -9.64 0.23
N VAL A 157 -12.17 -9.29 -0.75
CA VAL A 157 -10.78 -8.88 -0.54
C VAL A 157 -10.57 -7.55 -1.26
N SER A 158 -10.33 -6.48 -0.49
CA SER A 158 -10.06 -5.16 -1.06
C SER A 158 -8.57 -4.92 -1.16
N LEU A 159 -8.17 -4.42 -2.33
CA LEU A 159 -6.78 -4.15 -2.65
C LEU A 159 -6.58 -2.63 -2.81
N ASP A 160 -5.47 -2.18 -2.29
CA ASP A 160 -4.93 -0.87 -2.56
C ASP A 160 -3.54 -1.05 -3.20
N HIS A 161 -3.33 -0.44 -4.39
CA HIS A 161 -2.07 -0.61 -5.14
C HIS A 161 -1.63 -2.07 -5.30
N ASN A 162 -2.57 -2.94 -5.71
CA ASN A 162 -2.35 -4.37 -5.95
C ASN A 162 -2.02 -5.20 -4.69
N MET A 163 -2.21 -4.66 -3.48
CA MET A 163 -1.98 -5.36 -2.22
C MET A 163 -3.24 -5.42 -1.37
N VAL A 164 -3.49 -6.54 -0.73
CA VAL A 164 -4.62 -6.75 0.18
C VAL A 164 -4.49 -5.82 1.39
N THR A 165 -5.46 -4.95 1.56
CA THR A 165 -5.54 -4.02 2.69
C THR A 165 -6.74 -4.27 3.59
N VAL A 166 -7.79 -4.91 3.05
CA VAL A 166 -8.96 -5.33 3.82
C VAL A 166 -9.43 -6.70 3.37
N ILE A 167 -9.74 -7.55 4.33
CA ILE A 167 -10.39 -8.84 4.10
C ILE A 167 -11.72 -8.80 4.84
N THR A 168 -12.84 -9.03 4.15
CA THR A 168 -14.18 -8.97 4.75
C THR A 168 -14.87 -10.31 4.62
N ILE A 169 -15.24 -10.90 5.77
CA ILE A 169 -16.11 -12.06 5.85
C ILE A 169 -17.55 -11.56 5.75
N THR A 170 -18.26 -11.96 4.70
CA THR A 170 -19.62 -11.51 4.37
C THR A 170 -20.67 -12.61 4.60
N GLY A 171 -20.24 -13.79 4.97
CA GLY A 171 -21.14 -14.95 5.16
C GLY A 171 -20.52 -16.10 5.93
N LYS A 172 -21.33 -17.11 6.22
CA LYS A 172 -20.96 -18.28 7.04
C LYS A 172 -19.89 -19.20 6.41
N GLY A 173 -19.53 -18.99 5.15
CA GLY A 173 -18.58 -19.83 4.42
C GLY A 173 -17.11 -19.58 4.78
N SER A 174 -16.80 -18.51 5.50
CA SER A 174 -15.44 -18.11 5.86
C SER A 174 -15.31 -17.74 7.33
N HIS A 175 -14.14 -18.08 7.88
CA HIS A 175 -13.75 -17.82 9.26
C HIS A 175 -12.30 -17.35 9.28
N PHE A 176 -11.88 -16.68 10.31
CA PHE A 176 -10.47 -16.41 10.56
C PHE A 176 -9.74 -17.73 10.84
N ASP A 177 -8.60 -17.92 10.19
CA ASP A 177 -7.91 -19.22 10.21
C ASP A 177 -7.33 -19.56 11.59
N LYS A 178 -6.87 -18.56 12.32
CA LYS A 178 -6.25 -18.74 13.63
C LYS A 178 -7.26 -18.85 14.76
N SER A 179 -8.25 -17.96 14.76
CA SER A 179 -9.26 -17.94 15.81
C SER A 179 -10.44 -18.88 15.55
N GLY A 180 -10.68 -19.26 14.30
CA GLY A 180 -11.87 -19.98 13.89
C GLY A 180 -13.16 -19.18 13.95
N LEU A 181 -13.09 -17.87 14.27
CA LEU A 181 -14.26 -17.01 14.43
C LEU A 181 -14.75 -16.48 13.08
N GLY A 182 -16.05 -16.44 12.89
CA GLY A 182 -16.72 -15.96 11.67
C GLY A 182 -17.98 -15.19 11.99
N THR A 183 -18.85 -14.99 11.01
CA THR A 183 -20.09 -14.21 11.14
C THR A 183 -21.15 -14.87 12.04
N ASP A 184 -20.94 -16.08 12.45
CA ASP A 184 -21.77 -16.85 13.40
C ASP A 184 -21.26 -16.83 14.84
N ALA A 185 -20.05 -16.34 15.07
CA ALA A 185 -19.48 -16.15 16.40
C ALA A 185 -20.10 -14.93 17.11
N SER A 186 -20.18 -15.01 18.44
CA SER A 186 -20.66 -13.90 19.26
C SER A 186 -19.58 -12.83 19.49
N MET A 187 -19.98 -11.62 19.84
CA MET A 187 -19.03 -10.54 20.18
C MET A 187 -18.17 -10.89 21.39
N ILE A 188 -18.69 -11.68 22.31
CA ILE A 188 -17.94 -12.13 23.48
C ILE A 188 -16.85 -13.12 23.10
N ASP A 189 -17.06 -13.95 22.07
CA ASP A 189 -16.03 -14.87 21.56
C ASP A 189 -14.85 -14.08 20.99
N TYR A 190 -15.12 -13.06 20.19
CA TYR A 190 -14.11 -12.13 19.68
C TYR A 190 -13.37 -11.41 20.79
N TYR A 191 -14.11 -10.86 21.76
CA TYR A 191 -13.52 -10.17 22.90
C TYR A 191 -12.61 -11.09 23.72
N ASN A 192 -13.05 -12.31 23.99
CA ASN A 192 -12.29 -13.28 24.78
C ASN A 192 -11.06 -13.79 24.04
N PHE A 193 -11.15 -14.00 22.72
CA PHE A 193 -10.03 -14.53 21.94
C PHE A 193 -8.94 -13.47 21.72
N TYR A 194 -9.33 -12.28 21.26
CA TYR A 194 -8.37 -11.24 20.90
C TYR A 194 -8.00 -10.30 22.05
N GLN A 195 -8.66 -10.44 23.20
CA GLN A 195 -8.42 -9.58 24.39
C GLN A 195 -8.53 -8.10 24.05
N PHE A 196 -9.58 -7.70 23.36
CA PHE A 196 -9.81 -6.31 23.00
C PHE A 196 -9.76 -5.40 24.24
N ASN A 197 -9.28 -4.18 24.07
CA ASN A 197 -9.24 -3.16 25.13
C ASN A 197 -10.61 -2.69 25.61
N ARG A 198 -11.65 -2.98 24.84
CA ARG A 198 -13.07 -2.74 25.18
C ARG A 198 -13.94 -3.82 24.56
N MET A 199 -15.04 -4.13 25.19
CA MET A 199 -16.00 -5.08 24.66
C MET A 199 -16.79 -4.45 23.49
N PRO A 200 -16.88 -5.11 22.32
CA PRO A 200 -17.80 -4.69 21.27
C PRO A 200 -19.24 -4.74 21.81
N SER A 201 -20.07 -3.74 21.50
CA SER A 201 -21.50 -3.80 21.83
C SER A 201 -22.18 -4.83 20.94
N GLU A 202 -23.32 -5.39 21.40
CA GLU A 202 -24.12 -6.26 20.55
C GLU A 202 -24.50 -5.54 19.24
N LEU A 203 -24.34 -6.25 18.12
CA LEU A 203 -24.56 -5.68 16.80
C LEU A 203 -26.06 -5.44 16.56
N SER A 204 -26.47 -4.21 16.61
CA SER A 204 -27.66 -3.81 15.84
C SER A 204 -27.31 -3.89 14.34
N LYS A 205 -28.25 -4.29 13.50
CA LYS A 205 -28.02 -4.60 12.06
C LYS A 205 -27.31 -3.52 11.22
N ASN A 206 -27.10 -2.33 11.77
CA ASN A 206 -26.58 -1.14 11.08
C ASN A 206 -25.44 -0.43 11.83
N THR A 207 -24.86 -1.04 12.84
CA THR A 207 -23.83 -0.37 13.64
C THR A 207 -22.44 -0.78 13.19
N PHE A 208 -21.66 0.19 12.75
CA PHE A 208 -20.22 0.03 12.52
C PHE A 208 -19.49 0.13 13.86
N GLN A 209 -18.60 -0.82 14.14
CA GLN A 209 -17.79 -0.85 15.36
C GLN A 209 -16.35 -1.20 15.03
N GLY A 210 -15.44 -0.54 15.69
CA GLY A 210 -13.98 -0.70 15.55
C GLY A 210 -13.32 0.67 15.57
N PRO A 211 -12.02 0.72 15.36
CA PRO A 211 -11.10 -0.40 15.22
C PRO A 211 -10.90 -1.15 16.55
N PHE A 212 -10.80 -2.48 16.46
CA PHE A 212 -10.35 -3.33 17.56
C PHE A 212 -9.00 -3.92 17.18
N SER A 213 -7.93 -3.50 17.89
CA SER A 213 -6.59 -3.99 17.61
C SER A 213 -6.46 -5.45 18.03
N ILE A 214 -5.90 -6.28 17.15
CA ILE A 214 -5.52 -7.68 17.43
C ILE A 214 -4.00 -7.86 17.51
N GLY A 215 -3.27 -6.77 17.55
CA GLY A 215 -1.81 -6.76 17.48
C GLY A 215 -1.28 -6.70 16.06
N HIS A 216 0.05 -6.63 15.92
CA HIS A 216 0.75 -6.61 14.63
C HIS A 216 0.30 -5.51 13.64
N GLY A 217 -0.40 -4.47 14.11
CA GLY A 217 -0.96 -3.41 13.26
C GLY A 217 -2.16 -3.88 12.45
N GLU A 218 -2.86 -4.89 12.94
CA GLU A 218 -4.10 -5.39 12.37
C GLU A 218 -5.28 -5.02 13.26
N TYR A 219 -6.42 -4.77 12.60
CA TYR A 219 -7.62 -4.30 13.26
C TYR A 219 -8.83 -5.05 12.74
N ILE A 220 -9.73 -5.41 13.65
CA ILE A 220 -11.05 -5.97 13.32
C ILE A 220 -12.10 -4.86 13.41
N PHE A 221 -13.02 -4.90 12.47
CA PHE A 221 -14.21 -4.06 12.39
C PHE A 221 -15.44 -4.95 12.22
N PHE A 222 -16.52 -4.52 12.83
CA PHE A 222 -17.83 -5.14 12.68
C PHE A 222 -18.78 -4.17 11.99
N SER A 223 -19.50 -4.61 10.97
CA SER A 223 -20.50 -3.82 10.26
C SER A 223 -21.71 -4.68 9.91
N GLY A 224 -22.78 -4.55 10.66
CA GLY A 224 -23.93 -5.43 10.51
C GLY A 224 -23.55 -6.90 10.70
N LYS A 225 -23.62 -7.70 9.62
CA LYS A 225 -23.22 -9.12 9.63
C LYS A 225 -21.81 -9.35 9.05
N GLU A 226 -21.14 -8.28 8.67
CA GLU A 226 -19.82 -8.38 8.06
C GLU A 226 -18.73 -8.13 9.09
N ILE A 227 -17.62 -8.83 8.92
CA ILE A 227 -16.45 -8.69 9.78
C ILE A 227 -15.25 -8.44 8.89
N SER A 228 -14.57 -7.32 9.11
CA SER A 228 -13.43 -6.92 8.31
C SER A 228 -12.15 -6.95 9.13
N LEU A 229 -11.10 -7.53 8.54
CA LEU A 229 -9.72 -7.44 8.97
C LEU A 229 -9.03 -6.36 8.13
N SER A 230 -8.35 -5.43 8.75
CA SER A 230 -7.72 -4.30 8.05
C SER A 230 -6.38 -3.91 8.65
N VAL A 231 -5.52 -3.31 7.82
CA VAL A 231 -4.28 -2.64 8.26
C VAL A 231 -4.53 -1.18 8.68
N TYR A 232 -5.73 -0.66 8.47
CA TYR A 232 -6.06 0.73 8.81
C TYR A 232 -6.81 0.78 10.13
N SER A 233 -6.46 1.75 10.95
CA SER A 233 -7.16 2.05 12.22
C SER A 233 -8.25 3.12 12.06
N ASN A 234 -8.51 3.58 10.82
CA ASN A 234 -9.28 4.78 10.41
C ASN A 234 -8.76 6.08 10.99
#